data_27c451b15888ec93b3cabf538fbaa60d
#
_entry.id   27c451b15888ec93b3cabf538fbaa60d
#
_cell.length_a   1.000
_cell.length_b   1.000
_cell.length_c   1.000
_cell.angle_alpha   90.00
_cell.angle_beta   90.00
_cell.angle_gamma   90.00
#
_symmetry.space_group_name_H-M   'P 1'
#
loop_
_entity.id
_entity.type
_entity.pdbx_description
1 polymer ?
#
loop_
_entity_poly.entity_id
_entity_poly.type
_entity_poly.pdbx_seq_one_letter_code
_entity_poly.pdbx_strand_id
1 'polypeptide(L)'
;MKYNAFVFLFMILIGCNMPEVKTGKPLSYHFDAPAGIWEASFPLGNGRLGLMPDGGVDTENIVLNEISMWSGSKQDTDNPQAYHSLGTIRKLLFEGRNDEAQELMYNTFVCKGEGSGQGQGANVPYGSYQLLGNLVLNYDYQGTSDSIFGYRRELNLDNAIATASFRRGKVTYNREVFTSFADDLGVIHLTADADRALNFSFGMNRPEHYKVTADGNDLLMQGQLPDGVDTLEMKGLRYASRVRVILPKGGNVTPGDSTVSVRNASEAILLVSMATDYFDKDLEGKVSSLLANAEKKDCLLYTSDA
;
A
#
# COMPACT_ATOMS: atom_id res chain seq x y z
N MET A 1 -7.44 -39.78 69.42
CA MET A 1 -7.82 -39.96 68.01
C MET A 1 -8.50 -38.66 67.51
N LYS A 2 -7.80 -37.88 66.72
CA LYS A 2 -8.33 -36.63 66.17
C LYS A 2 -8.45 -36.84 64.62
N TYR A 3 -9.66 -36.81 64.10
CA TYR A 3 -9.92 -36.87 62.67
C TYR A 3 -9.86 -35.47 62.11
N ASN A 4 -8.89 -35.22 61.19
CA ASN A 4 -8.84 -34.04 60.34
C ASN A 4 -9.70 -34.31 59.11
N ALA A 5 -10.80 -33.56 58.96
CA ALA A 5 -11.60 -33.52 57.76
C ALA A 5 -10.98 -32.55 56.76
N PHE A 6 -10.45 -33.04 55.65
CA PHE A 6 -10.01 -32.26 54.50
C PHE A 6 -11.24 -31.93 53.64
N VAL A 7 -11.66 -30.68 53.62
CA VAL A 7 -12.71 -30.20 52.72
C VAL A 7 -12.03 -29.81 51.40
N PHE A 8 -12.26 -30.62 50.35
CA PHE A 8 -11.87 -30.28 48.98
C PHE A 8 -12.90 -29.31 48.39
N LEU A 9 -12.50 -28.05 48.24
CA LEU A 9 -13.30 -27.03 47.56
C LEU A 9 -13.12 -27.23 46.02
N PHE A 10 -14.11 -27.82 45.37
CA PHE A 10 -14.17 -27.97 43.92
C PHE A 10 -14.61 -26.62 43.32
N MET A 11 -13.66 -25.82 42.82
CA MET A 11 -13.96 -24.63 42.03
C MET A 11 -14.43 -25.07 40.64
N ILE A 12 -15.72 -25.05 40.40
CA ILE A 12 -16.32 -25.21 39.07
C ILE A 12 -16.04 -23.92 38.31
N LEU A 13 -15.07 -23.95 37.39
CA LEU A 13 -14.88 -22.92 36.36
C LEU A 13 -16.05 -23.04 35.37
N ILE A 14 -17.10 -22.27 35.60
CA ILE A 14 -18.14 -22.04 34.59
C ILE A 14 -17.48 -21.13 33.57
N GLY A 15 -16.93 -21.69 32.49
CA GLY A 15 -16.56 -20.95 31.29
C GLY A 15 -17.83 -20.29 30.75
N CYS A 16 -17.93 -18.98 30.88
CA CYS A 16 -18.91 -18.20 30.11
C CYS A 16 -18.59 -18.40 28.63
N ASN A 17 -19.24 -19.38 28.01
CA ASN A 17 -19.43 -19.32 26.56
C ASN A 17 -20.30 -18.08 26.29
N MET A 18 -19.67 -16.94 26.04
CA MET A 18 -20.38 -15.84 25.43
C MET A 18 -20.87 -16.34 24.07
N PRO A 19 -22.19 -16.31 23.79
CA PRO A 19 -22.66 -16.62 22.46
C PRO A 19 -21.98 -15.62 21.52
N GLU A 20 -21.33 -16.14 20.49
CA GLU A 20 -20.83 -15.37 19.37
C GLU A 20 -22.02 -14.57 18.84
N VAL A 21 -22.04 -13.28 19.11
CA VAL A 21 -23.05 -12.36 18.58
C VAL A 21 -22.79 -12.36 17.09
N LYS A 22 -23.51 -13.18 16.35
CA LYS A 22 -23.62 -13.04 14.90
C LYS A 22 -24.27 -11.69 14.63
N THR A 23 -23.46 -10.67 14.68
CA THR A 23 -23.82 -9.34 14.28
C THR A 23 -24.17 -9.36 12.79
N GLY A 24 -25.20 -8.70 12.46
CA GLY A 24 -25.84 -8.40 11.19
C GLY A 24 -25.04 -8.61 9.89
N LYS A 25 -25.65 -8.24 8.77
CA LYS A 25 -25.02 -8.33 7.45
C LYS A 25 -23.59 -7.81 7.48
N PRO A 26 -22.63 -8.49 6.78
CA PRO A 26 -21.25 -8.02 6.68
C PRO A 26 -21.21 -6.53 6.33
N LEU A 27 -20.35 -5.78 7.01
CA LEU A 27 -20.16 -4.37 6.69
C LEU A 27 -19.35 -4.28 5.40
N SER A 28 -20.04 -4.14 4.28
CA SER A 28 -19.39 -4.06 2.97
C SER A 28 -20.10 -3.07 2.06
N TYR A 29 -19.40 -2.56 1.06
CA TYR A 29 -19.98 -1.82 -0.04
C TYR A 29 -19.46 -2.33 -1.37
N HIS A 30 -20.26 -2.20 -2.43
CA HIS A 30 -19.96 -2.79 -3.72
C HIS A 30 -20.36 -1.88 -4.87
N PHE A 31 -19.79 -2.20 -6.04
CA PHE A 31 -20.12 -1.59 -7.32
C PHE A 31 -20.24 -2.66 -8.39
N ASP A 32 -21.07 -2.38 -9.38
CA ASP A 32 -21.34 -3.31 -10.51
C ASP A 32 -20.54 -2.94 -11.77
N ALA A 33 -19.52 -2.09 -11.61
CA ALA A 33 -18.60 -1.68 -12.66
C ALA A 33 -17.19 -1.42 -12.10
N PRO A 34 -16.12 -1.54 -12.91
CA PRO A 34 -14.78 -1.09 -12.56
C PRO A 34 -14.74 0.39 -12.18
N ALA A 35 -13.71 0.81 -11.46
CA ALA A 35 -13.48 2.22 -11.18
C ALA A 35 -13.05 2.96 -12.45
N GLY A 36 -13.77 4.00 -12.83
CA GLY A 36 -13.43 4.85 -13.99
C GLY A 36 -12.41 5.92 -13.66
N ILE A 37 -12.21 6.22 -12.38
CA ILE A 37 -11.25 7.18 -11.83
C ILE A 37 -10.60 6.56 -10.60
N TRP A 38 -9.39 7.01 -10.25
CA TRP A 38 -8.64 6.41 -9.15
C TRP A 38 -9.32 6.57 -7.79
N GLU A 39 -10.05 7.67 -7.58
CA GLU A 39 -10.81 7.94 -6.33
C GLU A 39 -11.96 6.97 -6.10
N ALA A 40 -12.40 6.28 -7.15
CA ALA A 40 -13.42 5.23 -7.04
C ALA A 40 -12.82 3.84 -6.77
N SER A 41 -11.49 3.70 -6.78
CA SER A 41 -10.79 2.47 -6.43
C SER A 41 -10.92 2.15 -4.94
N PHE A 42 -10.78 0.88 -4.55
CA PHE A 42 -10.87 0.49 -3.14
C PHE A 42 -9.56 0.75 -2.39
N PRO A 43 -9.55 1.57 -1.33
CA PRO A 43 -8.36 1.78 -0.53
C PRO A 43 -8.11 0.61 0.42
N LEU A 44 -6.93 0.02 0.34
CA LEU A 44 -6.42 -1.02 1.22
C LEU A 44 -5.09 -0.58 1.81
N GLY A 45 -4.83 -0.91 3.07
CA GLY A 45 -3.57 -0.52 3.71
C GLY A 45 -3.35 -1.18 5.06
N ASN A 46 -2.09 -1.34 5.45
CA ASN A 46 -1.66 -1.85 6.76
C ASN A 46 -1.01 -0.77 7.64
N GLY A 47 -1.13 0.52 7.25
CA GLY A 47 -0.51 1.66 7.93
C GLY A 47 0.85 2.07 7.37
N ARG A 48 1.60 1.19 6.69
CA ARG A 48 2.86 1.50 6.00
C ARG A 48 2.70 1.50 4.48
N LEU A 49 2.13 0.47 3.93
CA LEU A 49 1.86 0.37 2.50
C LEU A 49 0.36 0.37 2.20
N GLY A 50 0.02 0.75 0.99
CA GLY A 50 -1.34 0.76 0.49
C GLY A 50 -1.44 0.29 -0.95
N LEU A 51 -2.56 -0.33 -1.27
CA LEU A 51 -2.96 -0.75 -2.60
C LEU A 51 -4.35 -0.20 -2.91
N MET A 52 -4.54 0.26 -4.17
CA MET A 52 -5.86 0.72 -4.62
C MET A 52 -6.21 0.05 -5.96
N PRO A 53 -6.84 -1.15 -5.94
CA PRO A 53 -7.30 -1.83 -7.15
C PRO A 53 -8.52 -1.12 -7.74
N ASP A 54 -8.52 -0.91 -9.06
CA ASP A 54 -9.65 -0.36 -9.81
C ASP A 54 -10.67 -1.42 -10.23
N GLY A 55 -10.29 -2.70 -10.21
CA GLY A 55 -11.11 -3.83 -10.62
C GLY A 55 -11.32 -3.92 -12.13
N GLY A 56 -10.45 -3.33 -12.93
CA GLY A 56 -10.52 -3.36 -14.39
C GLY A 56 -10.49 -4.79 -14.95
N VAL A 57 -11.27 -5.07 -15.97
CA VAL A 57 -11.44 -6.44 -16.49
C VAL A 57 -10.29 -6.84 -17.42
N ASP A 58 -10.08 -6.08 -18.49
CA ASP A 58 -9.02 -6.37 -19.47
C ASP A 58 -7.66 -5.86 -19.03
N THR A 59 -7.65 -4.71 -18.39
CA THR A 59 -6.49 -4.13 -17.73
C THR A 59 -6.90 -3.67 -16.34
N GLU A 60 -6.20 -4.11 -15.32
CA GLU A 60 -6.38 -3.67 -13.93
C GLU A 60 -5.19 -2.83 -13.51
N ASN A 61 -5.47 -1.66 -12.98
CA ASN A 61 -4.46 -0.77 -12.43
C ASN A 61 -4.59 -0.72 -10.91
N ILE A 62 -3.53 -1.09 -10.23
CA ILE A 62 -3.44 -1.09 -8.76
C ILE A 62 -2.43 -0.02 -8.37
N VAL A 63 -2.91 1.10 -7.81
CA VAL A 63 -2.03 2.14 -7.30
C VAL A 63 -1.28 1.62 -6.08
N LEU A 64 0.03 1.80 -6.07
CA LEU A 64 0.94 1.39 -5.00
C LEU A 64 1.37 2.61 -4.21
N ASN A 65 1.32 2.47 -2.89
CA ASN A 65 1.67 3.52 -1.97
C ASN A 65 2.55 3.02 -0.82
N GLU A 66 3.52 3.84 -0.42
CA GLU A 66 4.36 3.62 0.75
C GLU A 66 4.46 4.92 1.53
N ILE A 67 4.25 4.88 2.86
CA ILE A 67 4.02 6.07 3.69
C ILE A 67 5.17 7.07 3.69
N SER A 68 6.40 6.63 3.47
CA SER A 68 7.59 7.49 3.46
C SER A 68 7.98 8.02 2.07
N MET A 69 7.16 7.79 1.05
CA MET A 69 7.39 8.30 -0.31
C MET A 69 7.18 9.83 -0.38
N TRP A 70 8.22 10.56 -0.04
CA TRP A 70 8.27 12.02 -0.12
C TRP A 70 9.46 12.46 -0.98
N SER A 71 9.23 13.36 -1.92
CA SER A 71 10.32 14.10 -2.57
C SER A 71 10.96 15.04 -1.55
N GLY A 72 12.15 15.49 -1.84
CA GLY A 72 12.89 16.35 -0.94
C GLY A 72 14.06 15.65 -0.26
N SER A 73 14.85 16.44 0.43
CA SER A 73 16.00 15.98 1.21
C SER A 73 16.10 16.75 2.52
N LYS A 74 16.91 16.24 3.43
CA LYS A 74 17.20 16.95 4.68
C LYS A 74 17.92 18.26 4.37
N GLN A 75 17.34 19.38 4.81
CA GLN A 75 17.92 20.71 4.68
C GLN A 75 18.14 21.33 6.05
N ASP A 76 19.14 22.20 6.16
CA ASP A 76 19.33 23.06 7.33
C ASP A 76 18.44 24.29 7.20
N THR A 77 17.23 24.22 7.74
CA THR A 77 16.24 25.29 7.72
C THR A 77 16.13 26.02 9.05
N ASP A 78 16.95 25.67 10.04
CA ASP A 78 16.90 26.30 11.36
C ASP A 78 17.28 27.77 11.26
N ASN A 79 16.46 28.65 11.86
CA ASN A 79 16.76 30.07 12.00
C ASN A 79 17.28 30.37 13.40
N PRO A 80 18.60 30.48 13.61
CA PRO A 80 19.19 30.73 14.92
C PRO A 80 18.90 32.12 15.46
N GLN A 81 18.32 33.01 14.68
CA GLN A 81 17.96 34.37 15.15
C GLN A 81 16.52 34.43 15.69
N ALA A 82 15.67 33.43 15.41
CA ALA A 82 14.28 33.46 15.82
C ALA A 82 14.09 33.59 17.33
N TYR A 83 14.90 32.88 18.13
CA TYR A 83 14.76 32.86 19.58
C TYR A 83 14.95 34.24 20.24
N HIS A 84 15.69 35.17 19.60
CA HIS A 84 15.90 36.51 20.15
C HIS A 84 14.60 37.32 20.27
N SER A 85 13.62 37.04 19.44
CA SER A 85 12.31 37.69 19.46
C SER A 85 11.34 37.11 20.48
N LEU A 86 11.62 35.91 21.03
CA LEU A 86 10.71 35.19 21.92
C LEU A 86 10.31 35.98 23.16
N GLY A 87 11.27 36.67 23.80
CA GLY A 87 11.00 37.50 24.97
C GLY A 87 10.06 38.65 24.68
N THR A 88 10.23 39.33 23.55
CA THR A 88 9.37 40.43 23.12
C THR A 88 7.97 39.93 22.76
N ILE A 89 7.85 38.82 22.03
CA ILE A 89 6.57 38.23 21.68
C ILE A 89 5.77 37.89 22.95
N ARG A 90 6.41 37.23 23.94
CA ARG A 90 5.76 36.91 25.22
C ARG A 90 5.28 38.16 25.96
N LYS A 91 6.12 39.24 26.00
CA LYS A 91 5.75 40.48 26.62
C LYS A 91 4.51 41.11 25.98
N LEU A 92 4.48 41.17 24.64
CA LEU A 92 3.34 41.70 23.89
C LEU A 92 2.07 40.91 24.17
N LEU A 93 2.14 39.58 24.22
CA LEU A 93 1.01 38.73 24.57
C LEU A 93 0.49 39.00 25.99
N PHE A 94 1.36 39.15 26.98
CA PHE A 94 0.96 39.50 28.35
C PHE A 94 0.35 40.90 28.47
N GLU A 95 0.73 41.83 27.58
CA GLU A 95 0.18 43.18 27.49
C GLU A 95 -1.13 43.23 26.70
N GLY A 96 -1.60 42.07 26.13
CA GLY A 96 -2.81 42.00 25.32
C GLY A 96 -2.63 42.54 23.89
N ARG A 97 -1.40 42.83 23.47
CA ARG A 97 -1.03 43.37 22.16
C ARG A 97 -0.84 42.22 21.14
N ASN A 98 -1.92 41.46 20.91
CA ASN A 98 -1.85 40.21 20.15
C ASN A 98 -1.45 40.44 18.68
N ASP A 99 -1.96 41.48 18.04
CA ASP A 99 -1.66 41.78 16.63
C ASP A 99 -0.17 42.05 16.40
N GLU A 100 0.44 42.83 17.32
CA GLU A 100 1.88 43.15 17.26
C GLU A 100 2.74 41.90 17.54
N ALA A 101 2.28 41.05 18.46
CA ALA A 101 2.95 39.76 18.75
C ALA A 101 2.94 38.87 17.53
N GLN A 102 1.81 38.79 16.86
CA GLN A 102 1.61 37.98 15.63
C GLN A 102 2.46 38.49 14.47
N GLU A 103 2.48 39.83 14.26
CA GLU A 103 3.30 40.43 13.22
C GLU A 103 4.79 40.17 13.46
N LEU A 104 5.25 40.33 14.70
CA LEU A 104 6.64 40.06 15.07
C LEU A 104 6.96 38.55 14.86
N MET A 105 6.05 37.66 15.21
CA MET A 105 6.22 36.21 14.99
C MET A 105 6.35 35.92 13.50
N TYR A 106 5.47 36.42 12.66
CA TYR A 106 5.52 36.19 11.21
C TYR A 106 6.79 36.70 10.53
N ASN A 107 7.41 37.74 11.11
CA ASN A 107 8.65 38.31 10.58
C ASN A 107 9.91 37.64 11.11
N THR A 108 9.84 36.96 12.28
CA THR A 108 11.03 36.45 12.95
C THR A 108 11.06 34.94 13.14
N PHE A 109 9.89 34.27 13.25
CA PHE A 109 9.80 32.82 13.42
C PHE A 109 9.59 32.16 12.06
N VAL A 110 10.51 32.39 11.15
CA VAL A 110 10.53 31.83 9.80
C VAL A 110 11.79 30.98 9.62
N CYS A 111 11.69 29.91 8.85
CA CYS A 111 12.84 29.08 8.51
C CYS A 111 13.87 29.87 7.68
N LYS A 112 15.13 29.43 7.68
CA LYS A 112 16.12 29.87 6.69
C LYS A 112 15.78 29.35 5.30
N GLY A 113 16.19 30.07 4.29
CA GLY A 113 16.13 29.64 2.91
C GLY A 113 15.05 30.33 2.10
N GLU A 114 15.14 30.11 0.82
CA GLU A 114 14.16 30.62 -0.16
C GLU A 114 12.78 30.04 0.15
N GLY A 115 11.76 30.84 -0.05
CA GLY A 115 10.38 30.42 0.18
C GLY A 115 9.92 30.37 1.62
N SER A 116 10.76 30.81 2.58
CA SER A 116 10.38 30.89 3.99
C SER A 116 9.55 32.13 4.29
N GLY A 117 8.45 31.96 5.07
CA GLY A 117 7.60 33.06 5.57
C GLY A 117 6.65 33.69 4.54
N GLN A 118 5.52 34.19 5.03
CA GLN A 118 4.52 35.04 4.34
C GLN A 118 4.14 34.64 2.91
N GLY A 119 4.01 33.33 2.62
CA GLY A 119 3.63 32.83 1.29
C GLY A 119 4.72 32.85 0.23
N GLN A 120 5.95 33.18 0.61
CA GLN A 120 7.10 33.25 -0.34
C GLN A 120 7.47 31.84 -0.90
N GLY A 121 7.02 30.76 -0.26
CA GLY A 121 7.20 29.39 -0.72
C GLY A 121 6.36 28.99 -1.92
N ALA A 122 5.41 29.81 -2.37
CA ALA A 122 4.48 29.45 -3.45
C ALA A 122 5.15 29.11 -4.80
N ASN A 123 6.34 29.63 -5.04
CA ASN A 123 7.07 29.45 -6.30
C ASN A 123 8.44 28.78 -6.11
N VAL A 124 8.69 28.22 -4.94
CA VAL A 124 9.97 27.56 -4.62
C VAL A 124 9.73 26.05 -4.54
N PRO A 125 10.56 25.22 -5.21
CA PRO A 125 10.47 23.77 -5.09
C PRO A 125 10.70 23.31 -3.65
N TYR A 126 9.83 22.45 -3.15
CA TYR A 126 9.98 21.77 -1.84
C TYR A 126 9.43 20.35 -1.92
N GLY A 127 9.77 19.52 -0.94
CA GLY A 127 9.33 18.14 -0.90
C GLY A 127 7.82 18.01 -0.76
N SER A 128 7.27 17.01 -1.43
CA SER A 128 5.85 16.65 -1.38
C SER A 128 5.65 15.15 -1.38
N TYR A 129 4.49 14.73 -0.88
CA TYR A 129 4.09 13.33 -0.91
C TYR A 129 3.98 12.81 -2.34
N GLN A 130 4.46 11.59 -2.56
CA GLN A 130 4.46 10.93 -3.86
C GLN A 130 3.85 9.53 -3.76
N LEU A 131 3.09 9.13 -4.77
CA LEU A 131 2.75 7.71 -4.94
C LEU A 131 4.00 6.94 -5.36
N LEU A 132 4.10 5.66 -4.96
CA LEU A 132 5.21 4.82 -5.38
C LEU A 132 5.10 4.50 -6.88
N GLY A 133 3.92 4.22 -7.37
CA GLY A 133 3.65 3.94 -8.78
C GLY A 133 2.39 3.10 -8.95
N ASN A 134 2.30 2.41 -10.07
CA ASN A 134 1.20 1.51 -10.38
C ASN A 134 1.72 0.12 -10.70
N LEU A 135 1.01 -0.90 -10.25
CA LEU A 135 1.08 -2.27 -10.76
C LEU A 135 -0.04 -2.44 -11.76
N VAL A 136 0.30 -2.81 -12.99
CA VAL A 136 -0.66 -2.97 -14.10
C VAL A 136 -0.70 -4.42 -14.51
N LEU A 137 -1.88 -5.03 -14.45
CA LEU A 137 -2.14 -6.38 -14.92
C LEU A 137 -2.93 -6.30 -16.23
N ASN A 138 -2.40 -6.92 -17.28
CA ASN A 138 -3.09 -7.03 -18.58
C ASN A 138 -3.51 -8.48 -18.78
N TYR A 139 -4.82 -8.73 -18.85
CA TYR A 139 -5.39 -10.06 -18.95
C TYR A 139 -5.62 -10.46 -20.41
N ASP A 140 -5.37 -11.73 -20.70
CA ASP A 140 -5.57 -12.34 -22.02
C ASP A 140 -6.57 -13.50 -21.89
N TYR A 141 -7.77 -13.27 -22.33
CA TYR A 141 -8.86 -14.25 -22.26
C TYR A 141 -8.93 -15.16 -23.49
N GLN A 142 -7.87 -15.21 -24.30
CA GLN A 142 -7.68 -16.13 -25.44
C GLN A 142 -8.87 -16.20 -26.41
N GLY A 143 -9.37 -15.04 -26.83
CA GLY A 143 -10.42 -14.95 -27.87
C GLY A 143 -11.80 -15.39 -27.40
N THR A 144 -12.04 -15.47 -26.07
CA THR A 144 -13.40 -15.58 -25.55
C THR A 144 -14.20 -14.31 -25.85
N SER A 145 -15.55 -14.43 -25.84
CA SER A 145 -16.44 -13.28 -26.02
C SER A 145 -16.08 -12.10 -25.14
N ASP A 146 -16.13 -10.89 -25.69
CA ASP A 146 -15.92 -9.65 -24.93
C ASP A 146 -17.06 -9.32 -23.94
N SER A 147 -18.18 -10.07 -24.01
CA SER A 147 -19.30 -9.87 -23.11
C SER A 147 -18.99 -10.33 -21.69
N ILE A 148 -19.19 -9.42 -20.75
CA ILE A 148 -18.98 -9.63 -19.32
C ILE A 148 -20.35 -9.69 -18.65
N PHE A 149 -20.53 -10.66 -17.74
CA PHE A 149 -21.77 -10.89 -17.01
C PHE A 149 -21.50 -10.93 -15.51
N GLY A 150 -22.42 -10.35 -14.74
CA GLY A 150 -22.41 -10.43 -13.27
C GLY A 150 -21.16 -9.81 -12.66
N TYR A 151 -20.63 -8.73 -13.26
CA TYR A 151 -19.52 -8.02 -12.68
C TYR A 151 -19.93 -7.45 -11.31
N ARG A 152 -19.09 -7.69 -10.32
CA ARG A 152 -19.22 -7.11 -8.98
C ARG A 152 -17.85 -6.92 -8.40
N ARG A 153 -17.57 -5.74 -7.87
CA ARG A 153 -16.45 -5.50 -6.95
C ARG A 153 -17.00 -5.09 -5.60
N GLU A 154 -16.36 -5.56 -4.56
CA GLU A 154 -16.79 -5.35 -3.16
C GLU A 154 -15.59 -5.12 -2.27
N LEU A 155 -15.71 -4.20 -1.33
CA LEU A 155 -14.81 -4.08 -0.19
C LEU A 155 -15.54 -4.51 1.08
N ASN A 156 -15.07 -5.59 1.68
CA ASN A 156 -15.54 -6.07 2.97
C ASN A 156 -14.71 -5.39 4.07
N LEU A 157 -15.38 -4.62 4.93
CA LEU A 157 -14.73 -3.88 6.01
C LEU A 157 -14.48 -4.72 7.27
N ASP A 158 -15.10 -5.91 7.38
CA ASP A 158 -14.88 -6.80 8.52
C ASP A 158 -13.53 -7.54 8.41
N ASN A 159 -13.07 -7.80 7.17
CA ASN A 159 -11.80 -8.51 6.91
C ASN A 159 -10.82 -7.72 6.04
N ALA A 160 -11.16 -6.48 5.66
CA ALA A 160 -10.33 -5.60 4.83
C ALA A 160 -9.88 -6.22 3.48
N ILE A 161 -10.73 -7.04 2.86
CA ILE A 161 -10.47 -7.66 1.56
C ILE A 161 -11.31 -6.97 0.48
N ALA A 162 -10.66 -6.52 -0.59
CA ALA A 162 -11.31 -6.10 -1.81
C ALA A 162 -11.42 -7.29 -2.78
N THR A 163 -12.61 -7.50 -3.33
CA THR A 163 -12.87 -8.54 -4.32
C THR A 163 -13.36 -7.95 -5.63
N ALA A 164 -13.05 -8.61 -6.75
CA ALA A 164 -13.69 -8.37 -8.03
C ALA A 164 -14.04 -9.72 -8.68
N SER A 165 -15.27 -9.88 -9.10
CA SER A 165 -15.78 -11.12 -9.68
C SER A 165 -16.60 -10.82 -10.93
N PHE A 166 -16.43 -11.61 -11.97
CA PHE A 166 -17.19 -11.51 -13.20
C PHE A 166 -17.10 -12.82 -14.00
N ARG A 167 -18.05 -13.03 -14.90
CA ARG A 167 -18.03 -14.13 -15.84
C ARG A 167 -17.76 -13.61 -17.25
N ARG A 168 -16.82 -14.25 -17.94
CA ARG A 168 -16.54 -14.02 -19.36
C ARG A 168 -16.62 -15.35 -20.11
N GLY A 169 -17.50 -15.43 -21.10
CA GLY A 169 -17.85 -16.71 -21.73
C GLY A 169 -18.45 -17.68 -20.71
N LYS A 170 -17.77 -18.82 -20.50
CA LYS A 170 -18.19 -19.86 -19.54
C LYS A 170 -17.38 -19.86 -18.26
N VAL A 171 -16.39 -18.98 -18.15
CA VAL A 171 -15.44 -18.94 -17.03
C VAL A 171 -15.76 -17.78 -16.11
N THR A 172 -15.80 -18.07 -14.80
CA THR A 172 -15.88 -17.07 -13.74
C THR A 172 -14.50 -16.79 -13.21
N TYR A 173 -14.14 -15.52 -13.17
CA TYR A 173 -12.88 -15.01 -12.65
C TYR A 173 -13.12 -14.31 -11.32
N ASN A 174 -12.29 -14.61 -10.33
CA ASN A 174 -12.30 -13.94 -9.03
C ASN A 174 -10.91 -13.37 -8.72
N ARG A 175 -10.89 -12.21 -8.13
CA ARG A 175 -9.71 -11.50 -7.67
C ARG A 175 -9.93 -11.04 -6.25
N GLU A 176 -8.96 -11.27 -5.40
CA GLU A 176 -8.94 -10.80 -4.02
C GLU A 176 -7.68 -9.98 -3.83
N VAL A 177 -7.80 -8.80 -3.24
CA VAL A 177 -6.67 -7.91 -2.96
C VAL A 177 -6.76 -7.50 -1.50
N PHE A 178 -5.66 -7.60 -0.79
CA PHE A 178 -5.55 -7.17 0.60
C PHE A 178 -4.11 -6.83 0.97
N THR A 179 -3.92 -6.25 2.15
CA THR A 179 -2.61 -5.97 2.73
C THR A 179 -2.44 -6.77 4.00
N SER A 180 -1.31 -7.50 4.13
CA SER A 180 -0.96 -8.21 5.35
C SER A 180 -0.23 -7.26 6.31
N PHE A 181 -0.72 -7.17 7.54
CA PHE A 181 -0.04 -6.43 8.61
C PHE A 181 1.15 -7.26 9.15
N ALA A 182 0.95 -8.57 9.30
CA ALA A 182 1.96 -9.46 9.86
C ALA A 182 3.18 -9.66 8.94
N ASP A 183 2.95 -9.69 7.61
CA ASP A 183 4.01 -9.91 6.61
C ASP A 183 4.49 -8.62 5.96
N ASP A 184 3.80 -7.50 6.21
CA ASP A 184 4.12 -6.17 5.71
C ASP A 184 4.24 -6.11 4.18
N LEU A 185 3.25 -6.69 3.50
CA LEU A 185 3.15 -6.75 2.05
C LEU A 185 1.71 -6.71 1.55
N GLY A 186 1.55 -6.47 0.25
CA GLY A 186 0.29 -6.60 -0.46
C GLY A 186 0.15 -7.98 -1.08
N VAL A 187 -1.08 -8.47 -1.16
CA VAL A 187 -1.43 -9.75 -1.77
C VAL A 187 -2.51 -9.55 -2.82
N ILE A 188 -2.31 -10.11 -4.00
CA ILE A 188 -3.30 -10.18 -5.06
C ILE A 188 -3.47 -11.65 -5.41
N HIS A 189 -4.65 -12.20 -5.15
CA HIS A 189 -5.00 -13.58 -5.38
C HIS A 189 -5.96 -13.67 -6.56
N LEU A 190 -5.59 -14.40 -7.60
CA LEU A 190 -6.34 -14.57 -8.84
C LEU A 190 -6.75 -16.01 -8.99
N THR A 191 -8.05 -16.25 -9.21
CA THR A 191 -8.60 -17.59 -9.45
C THR A 191 -9.59 -17.59 -10.62
N ALA A 192 -9.78 -18.76 -11.22
CA ALA A 192 -10.80 -19.01 -12.22
C ALA A 192 -11.46 -20.36 -11.95
N ASP A 193 -12.75 -20.51 -12.30
CA ASP A 193 -13.49 -21.75 -12.14
C ASP A 193 -13.23 -22.79 -13.26
N ALA A 194 -12.24 -22.50 -14.13
CA ALA A 194 -11.77 -23.41 -15.16
C ALA A 194 -10.25 -23.56 -15.09
N ASP A 195 -9.77 -24.78 -15.30
CA ASP A 195 -8.34 -25.09 -15.33
C ASP A 195 -7.61 -24.30 -16.40
N ARG A 196 -6.42 -23.80 -16.07
CA ARG A 196 -5.51 -23.11 -16.98
C ARG A 196 -6.11 -21.88 -17.69
N ALA A 197 -7.13 -21.27 -17.06
CA ALA A 197 -7.84 -20.13 -17.65
C ALA A 197 -7.17 -18.79 -17.39
N LEU A 198 -6.23 -18.71 -16.43
CA LEU A 198 -5.53 -17.48 -16.11
C LEU A 198 -4.34 -17.28 -17.07
N ASN A 199 -4.45 -16.24 -17.89
CA ASN A 199 -3.38 -15.75 -18.75
C ASN A 199 -3.32 -14.23 -18.60
N PHE A 200 -2.17 -13.71 -18.18
CA PHE A 200 -1.98 -12.28 -17.99
C PHE A 200 -0.49 -11.91 -18.04
N SER A 201 -0.22 -10.65 -18.18
CA SER A 201 1.11 -10.08 -17.91
C SER A 201 0.98 -8.98 -16.89
N PHE A 202 2.06 -8.73 -16.14
CA PHE A 202 2.10 -7.61 -15.21
C PHE A 202 3.38 -6.82 -15.37
N GLY A 203 3.25 -5.52 -15.15
CA GLY A 203 4.32 -4.53 -15.21
C GLY A 203 4.11 -3.47 -14.13
N MET A 204 5.13 -2.67 -13.87
CA MET A 204 5.02 -1.50 -13.01
C MET A 204 5.38 -0.24 -13.76
N ASN A 205 4.72 0.87 -13.43
CA ASN A 205 5.04 2.18 -13.98
C ASN A 205 4.83 3.30 -12.96
N ARG A 206 5.43 4.45 -13.28
CA ARG A 206 5.14 5.75 -12.69
C ARG A 206 5.49 6.84 -13.71
N PRO A 207 5.15 8.13 -13.47
CA PRO A 207 5.44 9.18 -14.45
C PRO A 207 6.92 9.36 -14.76
N GLU A 208 7.82 9.20 -13.77
CA GLU A 208 9.22 9.55 -13.91
C GLU A 208 10.14 8.84 -12.91
N HIS A 209 11.45 8.91 -13.15
CA HIS A 209 12.53 8.54 -12.22
C HIS A 209 12.46 7.11 -11.70
N TYR A 210 12.26 6.17 -12.61
CA TYR A 210 12.22 4.75 -12.26
C TYR A 210 12.84 3.86 -13.35
N LYS A 211 13.20 2.66 -12.92
CA LYS A 211 13.59 1.56 -13.81
C LYS A 211 12.86 0.30 -13.35
N VAL A 212 12.38 -0.48 -14.30
CA VAL A 212 11.77 -1.80 -14.05
C VAL A 212 12.61 -2.87 -14.71
N THR A 213 12.82 -3.97 -14.00
CA THR A 213 13.53 -5.16 -14.52
C THR A 213 12.78 -6.41 -14.07
N ALA A 214 12.68 -7.39 -14.96
CA ALA A 214 12.11 -8.70 -14.65
C ALA A 214 13.22 -9.73 -14.49
N ASP A 215 13.09 -10.63 -13.50
CA ASP A 215 14.00 -11.73 -13.24
C ASP A 215 13.23 -12.95 -12.71
N GLY A 216 13.16 -14.01 -13.52
CA GLY A 216 12.36 -15.18 -13.18
C GLY A 216 10.88 -14.84 -12.91
N ASN A 217 10.44 -15.10 -11.70
CA ASN A 217 9.07 -14.82 -11.24
C ASN A 217 8.89 -13.41 -10.65
N ASP A 218 9.94 -12.62 -10.61
CA ASP A 218 9.99 -11.32 -9.94
C ASP A 218 10.00 -10.17 -10.95
N LEU A 219 9.35 -9.09 -10.56
CA LEU A 219 9.42 -7.79 -11.21
C LEU A 219 9.90 -6.77 -10.18
N LEU A 220 11.01 -6.08 -10.45
CA LEU A 220 11.60 -5.08 -9.56
C LEU A 220 11.50 -3.70 -10.19
N MET A 221 10.87 -2.77 -9.50
CA MET A 221 10.92 -1.33 -9.80
C MET A 221 11.79 -0.62 -8.76
N GLN A 222 12.70 0.21 -9.22
CA GLN A 222 13.58 1.02 -8.36
C GLN A 222 13.66 2.44 -8.93
N GLY A 223 13.86 3.40 -8.04
CA GLY A 223 14.06 4.78 -8.46
C GLY A 223 14.56 5.66 -7.32
N GLN A 224 14.75 6.93 -7.65
CA GLN A 224 15.12 7.96 -6.71
C GLN A 224 14.33 9.23 -7.02
N LEU A 225 13.81 9.88 -6.00
CA LEU A 225 13.06 11.12 -6.12
C LEU A 225 14.00 12.34 -6.19
N PRO A 226 13.55 13.47 -6.74
CA PRO A 226 14.27 14.73 -6.65
C PRO A 226 14.37 15.20 -5.19
N ASP A 227 15.36 16.03 -4.90
CA ASP A 227 15.61 16.53 -3.54
C ASP A 227 14.66 17.67 -3.12
N GLY A 228 13.81 18.14 -4.02
CA GLY A 228 12.83 19.21 -3.76
C GLY A 228 13.41 20.61 -3.86
N VAL A 229 14.71 20.74 -4.05
CA VAL A 229 15.40 22.05 -4.26
C VAL A 229 15.76 22.22 -5.73
N ASP A 230 16.36 21.20 -6.32
CA ASP A 230 16.62 21.13 -7.75
C ASP A 230 15.97 19.87 -8.33
N THR A 231 14.97 20.06 -9.17
CA THR A 231 14.25 18.94 -9.80
C THR A 231 15.11 18.12 -10.77
N LEU A 232 16.26 18.63 -11.15
CA LEU A 232 17.24 17.94 -12.01
C LEU A 232 18.19 17.05 -11.21
N GLU A 233 18.38 17.32 -9.91
CA GLU A 233 19.24 16.52 -9.07
C GLU A 233 18.46 15.44 -8.32
N MET A 234 18.80 14.18 -8.60
CA MET A 234 18.21 12.99 -7.97
C MET A 234 18.91 12.68 -6.66
N LYS A 235 18.76 13.56 -5.66
CA LYS A 235 19.38 13.40 -4.33
C LYS A 235 18.37 13.09 -3.23
N GLY A 236 17.09 12.99 -3.59
CA GLY A 236 16.03 12.66 -2.65
C GLY A 236 15.97 11.18 -2.31
N LEU A 237 14.84 10.78 -1.79
CA LEU A 237 14.53 9.43 -1.31
C LEU A 237 14.68 8.39 -2.43
N ARG A 238 15.39 7.30 -2.15
CA ARG A 238 15.41 6.09 -3.00
C ARG A 238 14.29 5.15 -2.57
N TYR A 239 13.71 4.45 -3.54
CA TYR A 239 12.62 3.51 -3.30
C TYR A 239 12.77 2.25 -4.16
N ALA A 240 12.13 1.18 -3.70
CA ALA A 240 12.00 -0.07 -4.46
C ALA A 240 10.62 -0.70 -4.20
N SER A 241 10.08 -1.36 -5.22
CA SER A 241 8.97 -2.29 -5.11
C SER A 241 9.32 -3.57 -5.86
N ARG A 242 9.06 -4.71 -5.24
CA ARG A 242 9.23 -6.02 -5.87
C ARG A 242 7.90 -6.77 -5.84
N VAL A 243 7.53 -7.31 -7.00
CA VAL A 243 6.34 -8.16 -7.15
C VAL A 243 6.80 -9.54 -7.54
N ARG A 244 6.38 -10.56 -6.79
CA ARG A 244 6.63 -11.97 -7.08
C ARG A 244 5.34 -12.68 -7.41
N VAL A 245 5.34 -13.47 -8.50
CA VAL A 245 4.21 -14.35 -8.83
C VAL A 245 4.51 -15.79 -8.40
N ILE A 246 3.52 -16.38 -7.74
CA ILE A 246 3.50 -17.79 -7.32
C ILE A 246 2.32 -18.46 -8.02
N LEU A 247 2.53 -19.66 -8.55
CA LEU A 247 1.51 -20.44 -9.25
C LEU A 247 1.26 -21.77 -8.51
N PRO A 248 0.39 -21.80 -7.48
CA PRO A 248 0.20 -22.99 -6.63
C PRO A 248 -0.36 -24.20 -7.39
N LYS A 249 -1.15 -23.94 -8.44
CA LYS A 249 -1.81 -24.98 -9.25
C LYS A 249 -1.25 -25.04 -10.68
N GLY A 250 0.06 -24.78 -10.84
CA GLY A 250 0.75 -24.87 -12.12
C GLY A 250 0.47 -23.69 -13.04
N GLY A 251 1.14 -23.70 -14.17
CA GLY A 251 1.20 -22.64 -15.16
C GLY A 251 2.65 -22.35 -15.57
N ASN A 252 2.86 -21.35 -16.40
CA ASN A 252 4.20 -20.96 -16.88
C ASN A 252 4.40 -19.48 -16.61
N VAL A 253 5.58 -19.14 -16.12
CA VAL A 253 6.04 -17.75 -15.96
C VAL A 253 7.15 -17.50 -16.98
N THR A 254 7.09 -16.37 -17.65
CA THR A 254 8.11 -15.95 -18.61
C THR A 254 8.46 -14.47 -18.32
N PRO A 255 9.68 -14.18 -17.88
CA PRO A 255 10.16 -12.81 -17.75
C PRO A 255 10.41 -12.20 -19.13
N GLY A 256 10.01 -10.94 -19.32
CA GLY A 256 10.46 -10.06 -20.38
C GLY A 256 11.53 -9.11 -19.85
N ASP A 257 11.70 -7.95 -20.48
CA ASP A 257 12.66 -6.94 -20.00
C ASP A 257 12.13 -6.18 -18.76
N SER A 258 10.86 -5.78 -18.83
CA SER A 258 10.19 -4.96 -17.81
C SER A 258 8.78 -5.44 -17.46
N THR A 259 8.44 -6.66 -17.86
CA THR A 259 7.15 -7.31 -17.60
C THR A 259 7.36 -8.77 -17.33
N VAL A 260 6.43 -9.39 -16.59
CA VAL A 260 6.37 -10.83 -16.40
C VAL A 260 5.05 -11.33 -16.96
N SER A 261 5.11 -12.40 -17.74
CA SER A 261 3.94 -13.05 -18.34
C SER A 261 3.62 -14.37 -17.65
N VAL A 262 2.35 -14.59 -17.37
CA VAL A 262 1.79 -15.83 -16.82
C VAL A 262 0.88 -16.46 -17.85
N ARG A 263 1.05 -17.76 -18.10
CA ARG A 263 0.23 -18.52 -19.05
C ARG A 263 -0.24 -19.83 -18.44
N ASN A 264 -1.48 -20.21 -18.78
CA ASN A 264 -2.07 -21.49 -18.42
C ASN A 264 -2.06 -21.76 -16.90
N ALA A 265 -2.26 -20.75 -16.08
CA ALA A 265 -2.40 -20.93 -14.64
C ALA A 265 -3.87 -21.17 -14.27
N SER A 266 -4.11 -21.96 -13.22
CA SER A 266 -5.44 -22.16 -12.63
C SER A 266 -5.61 -21.26 -11.40
N GLU A 267 -4.50 -20.84 -10.81
CA GLU A 267 -4.43 -19.95 -9.66
C GLU A 267 -3.11 -19.19 -9.71
N ALA A 268 -3.13 -17.92 -9.32
CA ALA A 268 -1.93 -17.12 -9.21
C ALA A 268 -2.01 -16.20 -7.98
N ILE A 269 -0.88 -16.05 -7.29
CA ILE A 269 -0.73 -15.14 -6.16
C ILE A 269 0.41 -14.19 -6.50
N LEU A 270 0.15 -12.88 -6.45
CA LEU A 270 1.17 -11.86 -6.56
C LEU A 270 1.40 -11.27 -5.17
N LEU A 271 2.63 -11.37 -4.70
CA LEU A 271 3.11 -10.75 -3.46
C LEU A 271 3.80 -9.44 -3.82
N VAL A 272 3.41 -8.35 -3.18
CA VAL A 272 3.91 -6.99 -3.45
C VAL A 272 4.60 -6.45 -2.22
N SER A 273 5.91 -6.27 -2.28
CA SER A 273 6.71 -5.63 -1.23
C SER A 273 7.19 -4.25 -1.69
N MET A 274 7.31 -3.33 -0.74
CA MET A 274 7.74 -1.95 -0.99
C MET A 274 8.67 -1.49 0.12
N ALA A 275 9.64 -0.65 -0.20
CA ALA A 275 10.55 -0.04 0.77
C ALA A 275 11.13 1.28 0.24
N THR A 276 11.53 2.14 1.17
CA THR A 276 12.29 3.36 0.89
C THR A 276 13.54 3.43 1.75
N ASP A 277 14.55 4.20 1.35
CA ASP A 277 15.77 4.37 2.15
C ASP A 277 15.62 5.33 3.32
N TYR A 278 14.40 5.77 3.59
CA TYR A 278 14.07 6.43 4.84
C TYR A 278 14.26 5.49 6.04
N PHE A 279 13.78 4.25 5.90
CA PHE A 279 13.89 3.23 6.94
C PHE A 279 15.04 2.24 6.71
N ASP A 280 15.27 1.80 5.47
CA ASP A 280 16.20 0.75 5.12
C ASP A 280 17.19 1.20 4.04
N LYS A 281 18.47 1.06 4.30
CA LYS A 281 19.52 1.44 3.32
C LYS A 281 19.71 0.40 2.24
N ASP A 282 19.47 -0.89 2.55
CA ASP A 282 19.46 -2.00 1.60
C ASP A 282 18.04 -2.28 1.10
N LEU A 283 17.60 -1.50 0.14
CA LEU A 283 16.24 -1.59 -0.40
C LEU A 283 15.96 -2.93 -1.06
N GLU A 284 16.90 -3.42 -1.85
CA GLU A 284 16.72 -4.66 -2.61
C GLU A 284 16.69 -5.88 -1.69
N GLY A 285 17.58 -5.93 -0.70
CA GLY A 285 17.56 -6.94 0.35
C GLY A 285 16.27 -6.90 1.14
N LYS A 286 15.77 -5.71 1.49
CA LYS A 286 14.50 -5.54 2.23
C LYS A 286 13.31 -6.10 1.46
N VAL A 287 13.06 -5.62 0.25
CA VAL A 287 11.89 -6.08 -0.54
C VAL A 287 11.97 -7.57 -0.88
N SER A 288 13.18 -8.10 -1.10
CA SER A 288 13.37 -9.53 -1.36
C SER A 288 13.12 -10.39 -0.13
N SER A 289 13.57 -9.95 1.04
CA SER A 289 13.40 -10.70 2.29
C SER A 289 11.95 -10.78 2.73
N LEU A 290 11.17 -9.72 2.55
CA LEU A 290 9.73 -9.72 2.83
C LEU A 290 9.02 -10.79 1.99
N LEU A 291 9.27 -10.84 0.68
CA LEU A 291 8.69 -11.85 -0.21
C LEU A 291 9.14 -13.28 0.15
N ALA A 292 10.43 -13.48 0.40
CA ALA A 292 10.98 -14.80 0.74
C ALA A 292 10.44 -15.34 2.08
N ASN A 293 10.12 -14.48 3.04
CA ASN A 293 9.50 -14.87 4.30
C ASN A 293 8.02 -15.23 4.11
N ALA A 294 7.31 -14.47 3.32
CA ALA A 294 5.91 -14.73 3.01
C ALA A 294 5.74 -16.04 2.21
N GLU A 295 6.56 -16.28 1.19
CA GLU A 295 6.47 -17.47 0.33
C GLU A 295 6.57 -18.81 1.11
N LYS A 296 7.18 -18.80 2.31
CA LYS A 296 7.27 -19.99 3.18
C LYS A 296 5.96 -20.34 3.87
N LYS A 297 4.99 -19.45 3.87
CA LYS A 297 3.69 -19.65 4.49
C LYS A 297 2.74 -20.33 3.51
N ASP A 298 1.84 -21.16 4.03
CA ASP A 298 0.76 -21.73 3.23
C ASP A 298 -0.18 -20.62 2.77
N CYS A 299 -0.65 -20.68 1.51
CA CYS A 299 -1.54 -19.67 0.91
C CYS A 299 -2.80 -19.40 1.74
N LEU A 300 -3.28 -20.38 2.50
CA LEU A 300 -4.43 -20.25 3.41
C LEU A 300 -4.15 -19.34 4.63
N LEU A 301 -2.88 -19.08 4.95
CA LEU A 301 -2.48 -18.19 6.06
C LEU A 301 -2.47 -16.71 5.67
N TYR A 302 -2.60 -16.38 4.37
CA TYR A 302 -2.72 -14.98 3.93
C TYR A 302 -4.12 -14.40 4.12
N THR A 303 -5.11 -15.23 4.44
CA THR A 303 -6.47 -14.77 4.69
C THR A 303 -6.57 -14.24 6.11
N SER A 304 -6.83 -12.94 6.25
CA SER A 304 -7.42 -12.31 7.44
C SER A 304 -6.59 -12.23 8.73
N ASP A 305 -5.37 -11.69 8.68
CA ASP A 305 -4.76 -11.06 9.88
C ASP A 305 -5.10 -9.55 9.94
N ALA A 306 -6.16 -9.12 9.26
CA ALA A 306 -6.67 -7.75 9.31
C ALA A 306 -7.53 -7.51 10.55
#